data_12a8bcba5f748742f08461c043f4f142
#
_entry.id   12a8bcba5f748742f08461c043f4f142
#
_cell.length_a   1.000
_cell.length_b   1.000
_cell.length_c   1.000
_cell.angle_alpha   90.00
_cell.angle_beta   90.00
_cell.angle_gamma   90.00
#
_symmetry.space_group_name_H-M   'P 1'
#
loop_
_entity.id
_entity.type
_entity.pdbx_description
1 polymer ?
#
loop_
_entity_poly.entity_id
_entity_poly.type
_entity_poly.pdbx_seq_one_letter_code
_entity_poly.pdbx_strand_id
1 'polypeptide(L)'
;MNQLRGPVPDRRMPPAGQLPRLISRGTPLGLRAHVERYGPPPASGGRRHGGAPQLIASVERAGLTGRGGAGFPTARKMRAVAGGRGRSGPPVVVANGVESEPASGKDAILLSHSPHLVLDGIAAAAAAVGASEAYLCVDDSHPQRAGRLSAAIADRADAGMGEVPVQLVAFPHRYVASEESALVNFLNGGSALPVFVPPRPFARGVGGRPTLVNNVETLAHLALIARYGPDWFCSVGTQAAPGSALVTISGAVRRPGVYEAALGTRLGDLIALAGGAAEAPQAILSGGYFGSWLPLPAAVDVPASHPGLRSAGGAFGAGVLIVLPASACGIAETARVFRYLAGQSAGQCGPCRYGLPDISRALDHVAWQGGDERADAWMRELLPLVKGRGACRFPDGAVALVASALQVFGADLENHLRYGPCPRVGRPPVLPVPGEPQPSRPGSR
;
A
#
# COMPACT_ATOMS: atom_id res chain seq x y z
N MET A 1 18.07 10.49 -54.53
CA MET A 1 17.26 9.29 -54.21
C MET A 1 17.00 9.27 -52.75
N ASN A 2 15.86 9.79 -52.35
CA ASN A 2 15.44 9.95 -50.96
C ASN A 2 14.48 8.78 -50.62
N GLN A 3 15.02 7.76 -49.95
CA GLN A 3 14.20 6.64 -49.52
C GLN A 3 13.38 7.05 -48.28
N LEU A 4 12.10 7.16 -48.44
CA LEU A 4 11.05 7.29 -47.42
C LEU A 4 11.24 6.21 -46.38
N ARG A 5 11.77 6.56 -45.19
CA ARG A 5 11.64 5.73 -44.00
C ARG A 5 10.18 5.80 -43.55
N GLY A 6 9.43 4.75 -43.79
CA GLY A 6 8.11 4.57 -43.19
C GLY A 6 8.18 4.64 -41.69
N PRO A 7 7.07 4.99 -40.99
CA PRO A 7 7.04 5.07 -39.54
C PRO A 7 7.37 3.67 -38.98
N VAL A 8 8.45 3.61 -38.18
CA VAL A 8 8.76 2.41 -37.37
C VAL A 8 7.58 2.17 -36.46
N PRO A 9 6.94 0.98 -36.47
CA PRO A 9 5.84 0.72 -35.59
C PRO A 9 6.32 0.85 -34.13
N ASP A 10 5.59 1.63 -33.37
CA ASP A 10 5.88 1.91 -31.97
C ASP A 10 5.66 0.63 -31.10
N ARG A 11 6.66 -0.26 -31.09
CA ARG A 11 6.66 -1.51 -30.31
C ARG A 11 6.76 -1.29 -28.79
N ARG A 12 6.68 -0.05 -28.32
CA ARG A 12 7.09 0.37 -26.97
C ARG A 12 5.96 0.53 -25.99
N MET A 13 4.72 0.59 -26.43
CA MET A 13 3.57 0.78 -25.54
C MET A 13 2.98 -0.57 -25.16
N PRO A 14 2.84 -0.90 -23.85
CA PRO A 14 2.02 -2.02 -23.47
C PRO A 14 0.61 -1.86 -24.07
N PRO A 15 0.09 -2.86 -24.76
CA PRO A 15 -1.21 -2.72 -25.42
C PRO A 15 -2.30 -2.29 -24.43
N ALA A 16 -3.22 -1.43 -24.88
CA ALA A 16 -4.38 -1.05 -24.09
C ALA A 16 -5.14 -2.33 -23.67
N GLY A 17 -5.65 -2.36 -22.44
CA GLY A 17 -6.37 -3.53 -21.91
C GLY A 17 -5.49 -4.66 -21.39
N GLN A 18 -4.16 -4.62 -21.51
CA GLN A 18 -3.27 -5.70 -21.05
C GLN A 18 -2.58 -5.39 -19.72
N LEU A 19 -2.27 -6.46 -18.99
CA LEU A 19 -1.45 -6.49 -17.76
C LEU A 19 -0.33 -7.55 -17.94
N PRO A 20 0.83 -7.42 -17.28
CA PRO A 20 1.19 -6.40 -16.33
C PRO A 20 1.75 -5.11 -16.96
N ARG A 21 1.53 -3.97 -16.28
CA ARG A 21 1.99 -2.63 -16.69
C ARG A 21 3.12 -2.10 -15.81
N LEU A 22 3.10 -2.44 -14.51
CA LEU A 22 4.02 -1.94 -13.50
C LEU A 22 5.25 -2.81 -13.32
N ILE A 23 5.07 -4.13 -13.40
CA ILE A 23 6.14 -5.11 -13.17
C ILE A 23 6.39 -5.93 -14.44
N SER A 24 7.66 -6.23 -14.69
CA SER A 24 8.03 -7.18 -15.75
C SER A 24 7.93 -8.60 -15.24
N ARG A 25 7.51 -9.54 -16.10
CA ARG A 25 7.69 -10.96 -15.84
C ARG A 25 9.16 -11.32 -16.07
N GLY A 26 9.91 -11.61 -15.00
CA GLY A 26 11.31 -12.01 -15.10
C GLY A 26 12.28 -11.12 -14.31
N THR A 27 13.43 -10.79 -14.91
CA THR A 27 14.51 -10.04 -14.24
C THR A 27 14.18 -8.56 -14.02
N PRO A 28 14.79 -7.94 -12.98
CA PRO A 28 14.74 -6.48 -12.78
C PRO A 28 15.15 -5.70 -14.04
N LEU A 29 14.44 -4.61 -14.34
CA LEU A 29 14.72 -3.77 -15.48
C LEU A 29 15.81 -2.73 -15.14
N GLY A 30 17.00 -2.90 -15.70
CA GLY A 30 17.99 -1.82 -15.74
C GLY A 30 17.54 -0.69 -16.67
N LEU A 31 18.26 0.45 -16.65
CA LEU A 31 17.86 1.67 -17.37
C LEU A 31 17.61 1.43 -18.87
N ARG A 32 18.49 0.71 -19.56
CA ARG A 32 18.34 0.40 -20.99
C ARG A 32 17.04 -0.37 -21.27
N ALA A 33 16.82 -1.49 -20.55
CA ALA A 33 15.63 -2.30 -20.71
C ALA A 33 14.34 -1.55 -20.33
N HIS A 34 14.42 -0.64 -19.34
CA HIS A 34 13.33 0.26 -18.99
C HIS A 34 12.98 1.20 -20.16
N VAL A 35 13.99 1.84 -20.80
CA VAL A 35 13.77 2.72 -21.95
C VAL A 35 13.26 1.94 -23.18
N GLU A 36 13.75 0.72 -23.38
CA GLU A 36 13.24 -0.17 -24.43
C GLU A 36 11.76 -0.54 -24.23
N ARG A 37 11.35 -0.77 -22.97
CA ARG A 37 9.98 -1.15 -22.61
C ARG A 37 8.97 0.02 -22.60
N TYR A 38 9.35 1.14 -21.98
CA TYR A 38 8.43 2.25 -21.71
C TYR A 38 8.69 3.49 -22.58
N GLY A 39 9.77 3.49 -23.38
CA GLY A 39 10.24 4.66 -24.09
C GLY A 39 11.08 5.61 -23.20
N PRO A 40 11.65 6.68 -23.79
CA PRO A 40 12.36 7.70 -23.03
C PRO A 40 11.41 8.37 -22.02
N PRO A 41 11.93 8.97 -20.94
CA PRO A 41 11.09 9.71 -19.99
C PRO A 41 10.29 10.77 -20.74
N PRO A 42 9.05 11.04 -20.29
CA PRO A 42 8.31 12.17 -20.86
C PRO A 42 9.10 13.43 -20.59
N ALA A 43 9.41 14.20 -21.65
CA ALA A 43 10.22 15.41 -21.54
C ALA A 43 9.58 16.34 -20.50
N SER A 44 10.35 16.72 -19.50
CA SER A 44 9.97 17.69 -18.48
C SER A 44 9.71 19.02 -19.17
N GLY A 45 8.45 19.43 -19.21
CA GLY A 45 8.03 20.62 -19.96
C GLY A 45 7.84 20.41 -21.46
N GLY A 46 7.94 19.20 -21.99
CA GLY A 46 7.83 18.90 -23.42
C GLY A 46 6.44 19.16 -23.99
N ARG A 47 6.40 19.87 -25.10
CA ARG A 47 5.22 20.37 -25.82
C ARG A 47 4.21 19.31 -26.27
N ARG A 48 4.48 18.01 -26.10
CA ARG A 48 3.59 16.92 -26.57
C ARG A 48 2.41 16.65 -25.63
N HIS A 49 2.50 17.00 -24.33
CA HIS A 49 1.42 16.84 -23.35
C HIS A 49 1.28 18.06 -22.42
N GLY A 50 1.74 19.22 -22.86
CA GLY A 50 1.31 20.53 -22.37
C GLY A 50 1.56 20.87 -20.89
N GLY A 51 2.73 20.86 -20.36
CA GLY A 51 3.08 21.54 -19.09
C GLY A 51 2.44 20.97 -17.79
N ALA A 52 2.85 21.50 -16.65
CA ALA A 52 2.43 21.09 -15.31
C ALA A 52 0.90 21.04 -15.07
N PRO A 53 0.10 22.03 -15.47
CA PRO A 53 -1.37 21.98 -15.29
C PRO A 53 -2.02 20.82 -16.05
N GLN A 54 -1.49 20.45 -17.22
CA GLN A 54 -2.07 19.43 -18.07
C GLN A 54 -1.80 18.01 -17.55
N LEU A 55 -0.64 17.76 -16.92
CA LEU A 55 -0.42 16.46 -16.26
C LEU A 55 -1.39 16.28 -15.09
N ILE A 56 -1.60 17.31 -14.26
CA ILE A 56 -2.56 17.24 -13.16
C ILE A 56 -3.99 17.00 -13.69
N ALA A 57 -4.37 17.64 -14.79
CA ALA A 57 -5.66 17.41 -15.44
C ALA A 57 -5.77 15.98 -16.03
N SER A 58 -4.68 15.45 -16.61
CA SER A 58 -4.65 14.08 -17.11
C SER A 58 -4.77 13.06 -15.97
N VAL A 59 -4.10 13.29 -14.84
CA VAL A 59 -4.22 12.45 -13.63
C VAL A 59 -5.64 12.49 -13.05
N GLU A 60 -6.31 13.65 -13.13
CA GLU A 60 -7.70 13.77 -12.70
C GLU A 60 -8.64 12.99 -13.62
N ARG A 61 -8.53 13.16 -14.95
CA ARG A 61 -9.31 12.37 -15.93
C ARG A 61 -9.09 10.89 -15.80
N ALA A 62 -7.85 10.48 -15.50
CA ALA A 62 -7.50 9.08 -15.23
C ALA A 62 -8.13 8.53 -13.94
N GLY A 63 -8.62 9.40 -13.04
CA GLY A 63 -9.18 8.97 -11.76
C GLY A 63 -8.16 8.29 -10.85
N LEU A 64 -6.86 8.58 -11.00
CA LEU A 64 -5.82 7.94 -10.20
C LEU A 64 -5.98 8.25 -8.72
N THR A 65 -6.16 7.21 -7.91
CA THR A 65 -6.17 7.28 -6.45
C THR A 65 -4.87 6.73 -5.86
N GLY A 66 -4.51 7.20 -4.66
CA GLY A 66 -3.31 6.75 -3.96
C GLY A 66 -3.33 5.25 -3.66
N ARG A 67 -2.18 4.59 -3.87
CA ARG A 67 -1.97 3.14 -3.64
C ARG A 67 -1.35 2.82 -2.27
N GLY A 68 -1.17 3.83 -1.41
CA GLY A 68 -0.67 3.66 -0.05
C GLY A 68 -1.72 3.32 1.01
N GLY A 69 -2.93 2.94 0.62
CA GLY A 69 -3.99 2.48 1.52
C GLY A 69 -5.23 3.36 1.60
N ALA A 70 -5.10 4.68 1.68
CA ALA A 70 -6.23 5.58 1.89
C ALA A 70 -7.08 5.88 0.62
N GLY A 71 -6.59 5.56 -0.58
CA GLY A 71 -7.31 5.80 -1.83
C GLY A 71 -7.60 7.28 -2.14
N PHE A 72 -6.81 8.22 -1.62
CA PHE A 72 -7.05 9.65 -1.82
C PHE A 72 -6.80 10.07 -3.29
N PRO A 73 -7.64 10.92 -3.91
CA PRO A 73 -7.45 11.36 -5.28
C PRO A 73 -6.13 12.10 -5.49
N THR A 74 -5.25 11.53 -6.34
CA THR A 74 -3.87 12.01 -6.52
C THR A 74 -3.83 13.43 -7.11
N ALA A 75 -4.67 13.73 -8.11
CA ALA A 75 -4.73 15.06 -8.72
C ALA A 75 -5.10 16.15 -7.71
N ARG A 76 -6.00 15.86 -6.76
CA ARG A 76 -6.38 16.79 -5.69
C ARG A 76 -5.21 17.12 -4.78
N LYS A 77 -4.40 16.11 -4.41
CA LYS A 77 -3.18 16.32 -3.61
C LYS A 77 -2.14 17.13 -4.40
N MET A 78 -1.92 16.82 -5.67
CA MET A 78 -1.00 17.56 -6.54
C MET A 78 -1.40 19.04 -6.68
N ARG A 79 -2.69 19.35 -6.91
CA ARG A 79 -3.17 20.74 -6.96
C ARG A 79 -2.93 21.50 -5.66
N ALA A 80 -3.18 20.87 -4.51
CA ALA A 80 -2.98 21.51 -3.22
C ALA A 80 -1.50 21.89 -3.01
N VAL A 81 -0.56 21.03 -3.41
CA VAL A 81 0.87 21.31 -3.33
C VAL A 81 1.29 22.39 -4.36
N ALA A 82 0.85 22.29 -5.61
CA ALA A 82 1.18 23.26 -6.66
C ALA A 82 0.65 24.67 -6.34
N GLY A 83 -0.52 24.78 -5.70
CA GLY A 83 -1.11 26.04 -5.27
C GLY A 83 -0.46 26.66 -4.03
N GLY A 84 0.31 25.90 -3.26
CA GLY A 84 1.00 26.37 -2.06
C GLY A 84 2.29 27.17 -2.31
N ARG A 85 2.64 27.43 -3.57
CA ARG A 85 3.85 28.20 -3.94
C ARG A 85 3.77 29.62 -3.42
N GLY A 86 4.80 30.06 -2.73
CA GLY A 86 4.98 31.51 -2.50
C GLY A 86 5.48 31.95 -1.13
N ARG A 87 5.32 31.19 -0.05
CA ARG A 87 5.73 31.65 1.30
C ARG A 87 6.94 30.90 1.90
N SER A 88 7.19 29.66 1.48
CA SER A 88 8.17 28.80 2.16
C SER A 88 9.20 28.15 1.19
N GLY A 89 9.26 28.62 -0.05
CA GLY A 89 10.12 28.05 -1.08
C GLY A 89 9.42 27.03 -2.00
N PRO A 90 10.16 26.44 -2.97
CA PRO A 90 9.61 25.48 -3.92
C PRO A 90 9.16 24.19 -3.22
N PRO A 91 8.10 23.54 -3.72
CA PRO A 91 7.61 22.28 -3.17
C PRO A 91 8.67 21.16 -3.12
N VAL A 92 8.36 20.11 -2.35
CA VAL A 92 9.16 18.90 -2.22
C VAL A 92 8.29 17.70 -2.63
N VAL A 93 8.89 16.68 -3.27
CA VAL A 93 8.26 15.38 -3.52
C VAL A 93 8.85 14.34 -2.60
N VAL A 94 7.99 13.57 -1.93
CA VAL A 94 8.38 12.41 -1.12
C VAL A 94 7.74 11.16 -1.70
N ALA A 95 8.57 10.28 -2.26
CA ALA A 95 8.19 8.96 -2.72
C ALA A 95 8.24 7.99 -1.54
N ASN A 96 7.08 7.57 -1.07
CA ASN A 96 6.94 6.65 0.05
C ASN A 96 7.03 5.19 -0.43
N GLY A 97 8.20 4.57 -0.28
CA GLY A 97 8.49 3.16 -0.45
C GLY A 97 8.76 2.44 0.87
N VAL A 98 8.41 3.06 2.01
CA VAL A 98 8.48 2.44 3.34
C VAL A 98 7.30 1.48 3.47
N GLU A 99 7.54 0.22 3.15
CA GLU A 99 6.53 -0.84 3.18
C GLU A 99 6.41 -1.42 4.58
N SER A 100 5.65 -0.74 5.45
CA SER A 100 5.53 -1.08 6.86
C SER A 100 4.46 -2.13 7.18
N GLU A 101 3.61 -2.50 6.23
CA GLU A 101 2.62 -3.57 6.36
C GLU A 101 3.32 -4.94 6.20
N PRO A 102 3.41 -5.78 7.25
CA PRO A 102 4.18 -7.04 7.18
C PRO A 102 3.66 -8.03 6.13
N ALA A 103 2.38 -7.96 5.82
CA ALA A 103 1.74 -8.84 4.85
C ALA A 103 1.84 -8.30 3.41
N SER A 104 2.43 -7.13 3.18
CA SER A 104 2.63 -6.54 1.86
C SER A 104 4.03 -6.85 1.31
N GLY A 105 4.12 -7.02 0.01
CA GLY A 105 5.37 -7.13 -0.74
C GLY A 105 5.35 -6.31 -2.03
N LYS A 106 4.32 -5.49 -2.22
CA LYS A 106 4.07 -4.80 -3.49
C LYS A 106 5.10 -3.72 -3.82
N ASP A 107 5.46 -2.89 -2.82
CA ASP A 107 6.43 -1.81 -3.02
C ASP A 107 7.85 -2.38 -3.14
N ALA A 108 8.17 -3.44 -2.40
CA ALA A 108 9.41 -4.19 -2.52
C ALA A 108 9.62 -4.77 -3.92
N ILE A 109 8.60 -5.41 -4.47
CA ILE A 109 8.63 -5.98 -5.83
C ILE A 109 8.74 -4.85 -6.88
N LEU A 110 7.95 -3.80 -6.77
CA LEU A 110 7.98 -2.67 -7.69
C LEU A 110 9.36 -1.99 -7.72
N LEU A 111 9.91 -1.66 -6.55
CA LEU A 111 11.23 -1.03 -6.43
C LEU A 111 12.37 -1.95 -6.89
N SER A 112 12.20 -3.27 -6.77
CA SER A 112 13.19 -4.23 -7.24
C SER A 112 13.13 -4.48 -8.75
N HIS A 113 11.94 -4.51 -9.37
CA HIS A 113 11.75 -4.88 -10.77
C HIS A 113 11.66 -3.68 -11.71
N SER A 114 11.12 -2.54 -11.24
CA SER A 114 10.88 -1.36 -12.07
C SER A 114 11.29 -0.05 -11.37
N PRO A 115 12.52 0.04 -10.82
CA PRO A 115 12.96 1.24 -10.08
C PRO A 115 12.92 2.50 -10.94
N HIS A 116 13.31 2.41 -12.21
CA HIS A 116 13.31 3.55 -13.13
C HIS A 116 11.89 4.06 -13.43
N LEU A 117 10.86 3.20 -13.39
CA LEU A 117 9.46 3.64 -13.55
C LEU A 117 9.00 4.50 -12.36
N VAL A 118 9.44 4.15 -11.14
CA VAL A 118 9.20 4.97 -9.94
C VAL A 118 9.93 6.30 -10.04
N LEU A 119 11.20 6.28 -10.48
CA LEU A 119 12.01 7.50 -10.68
C LEU A 119 11.41 8.42 -11.75
N ASP A 120 10.85 7.87 -12.83
CA ASP A 120 10.07 8.66 -13.81
C ASP A 120 8.84 9.31 -13.18
N GLY A 121 8.16 8.58 -12.29
CA GLY A 121 7.01 9.11 -11.55
C GLY A 121 7.39 10.25 -10.60
N ILE A 122 8.54 10.15 -9.95
CA ILE A 122 9.10 11.22 -9.11
C ILE A 122 9.39 12.46 -9.96
N ALA A 123 10.08 12.30 -11.10
CA ALA A 123 10.39 13.39 -12.00
C ALA A 123 9.13 14.07 -12.57
N ALA A 124 8.15 13.27 -13.01
CA ALA A 124 6.86 13.77 -13.50
C ALA A 124 6.07 14.51 -12.40
N ALA A 125 6.05 13.98 -11.18
CA ALA A 125 5.42 14.63 -10.03
C ALA A 125 6.11 15.96 -9.70
N ALA A 126 7.45 15.97 -9.65
CA ALA A 126 8.24 17.16 -9.36
C ALA A 126 7.98 18.27 -10.41
N ALA A 127 8.02 17.93 -11.70
CA ALA A 127 7.69 18.87 -12.77
C ALA A 127 6.26 19.42 -12.63
N ALA A 128 5.28 18.57 -12.32
CA ALA A 128 3.87 18.96 -12.20
C ALA A 128 3.59 19.91 -11.02
N VAL A 129 4.26 19.71 -9.88
CA VAL A 129 4.08 20.59 -8.72
C VAL A 129 5.14 21.68 -8.61
N GLY A 130 6.19 21.65 -9.47
CA GLY A 130 7.33 22.57 -9.47
C GLY A 130 8.24 22.37 -8.27
N ALA A 131 8.48 21.13 -7.91
CA ALA A 131 9.39 20.78 -6.85
C ALA A 131 10.86 20.91 -7.30
N SER A 132 11.73 21.31 -6.38
CA SER A 132 13.17 21.49 -6.62
C SER A 132 14.01 20.30 -6.13
N GLU A 133 13.44 19.41 -5.33
CA GLU A 133 14.08 18.22 -4.79
C GLU A 133 13.06 17.13 -4.50
N ALA A 134 13.52 15.90 -4.43
CA ALA A 134 12.72 14.76 -4.09
C ALA A 134 13.46 13.80 -3.14
N TYR A 135 12.67 13.07 -2.34
CA TYR A 135 13.15 12.01 -1.47
C TYR A 135 12.51 10.69 -1.88
N LEU A 136 13.32 9.64 -2.00
CA LEU A 136 12.86 8.26 -2.10
C LEU A 136 13.10 7.60 -0.73
N CYS A 137 12.01 7.36 0.00
CA CYS A 137 12.06 6.78 1.34
C CYS A 137 11.83 5.27 1.27
N VAL A 138 12.70 4.48 1.90
CA VAL A 138 12.61 3.02 1.98
C VAL A 138 12.90 2.56 3.40
N ASP A 139 12.46 1.36 3.79
CA ASP A 139 12.82 0.80 5.08
C ASP A 139 14.30 0.38 5.13
N ASP A 140 14.91 0.43 6.31
CA ASP A 140 16.33 0.09 6.55
C ASP A 140 16.60 -1.41 6.70
N SER A 141 15.56 -2.24 6.76
CA SER A 141 15.68 -3.69 6.95
C SER A 141 16.30 -4.43 5.75
N HIS A 142 16.41 -3.75 4.58
CA HIS A 142 16.91 -4.34 3.35
C HIS A 142 18.01 -3.50 2.68
N PRO A 143 19.24 -3.47 3.22
CA PRO A 143 20.34 -2.63 2.71
C PRO A 143 20.72 -2.92 1.25
N GLN A 144 20.57 -4.17 0.80
CA GLN A 144 20.81 -4.52 -0.60
C GLN A 144 19.80 -3.86 -1.57
N ARG A 145 18.56 -3.61 -1.12
CA ARG A 145 17.56 -2.86 -1.90
C ARG A 145 17.98 -1.40 -2.02
N ALA A 146 18.40 -0.80 -0.91
CA ALA A 146 18.91 0.57 -0.89
C ALA A 146 20.11 0.74 -1.84
N GLY A 147 21.07 -0.18 -1.82
CA GLY A 147 22.21 -0.17 -2.75
C GLY A 147 21.82 -0.21 -4.23
N ARG A 148 20.84 -1.07 -4.59
CA ARG A 148 20.33 -1.13 -5.97
C ARG A 148 19.61 0.14 -6.39
N LEU A 149 18.85 0.76 -5.49
CA LEU A 149 18.16 2.02 -5.76
C LEU A 149 19.16 3.19 -5.90
N SER A 150 20.20 3.24 -5.09
CA SER A 150 21.29 4.20 -5.25
C SER A 150 21.96 4.07 -6.62
N ALA A 151 22.25 2.84 -7.06
CA ALA A 151 22.80 2.59 -8.39
C ALA A 151 21.82 3.05 -9.50
N ALA A 152 20.53 2.76 -9.39
CA ALA A 152 19.53 3.19 -10.37
C ALA A 152 19.41 4.73 -10.45
N ILE A 153 19.56 5.44 -9.33
CA ILE A 153 19.60 6.92 -9.31
C ILE A 153 20.85 7.43 -10.01
N ALA A 154 22.03 6.82 -9.74
CA ALA A 154 23.30 7.18 -10.38
C ALA A 154 23.26 6.92 -11.90
N ASP A 155 22.81 5.75 -12.35
CA ASP A 155 22.65 5.40 -13.78
C ASP A 155 21.82 6.45 -14.54
N ARG A 156 20.79 7.03 -13.91
CA ARG A 156 19.97 8.08 -14.52
C ARG A 156 20.73 9.42 -14.58
N ALA A 157 21.46 9.76 -13.53
CA ALA A 157 22.27 10.98 -13.52
C ALA A 157 23.33 10.94 -14.62
N ASP A 158 24.05 9.81 -14.77
CA ASP A 158 25.06 9.60 -15.79
C ASP A 158 24.49 9.64 -17.21
N ALA A 159 23.24 9.18 -17.37
CA ALA A 159 22.50 9.26 -18.64
C ALA A 159 21.87 10.63 -18.92
N GLY A 160 22.10 11.65 -18.09
CA GLY A 160 21.52 12.99 -18.24
C GLY A 160 20.00 13.04 -17.98
N MET A 161 19.46 12.05 -17.27
CA MET A 161 18.02 11.91 -16.95
C MET A 161 17.68 12.41 -15.53
N GLY A 162 18.58 13.17 -14.90
CA GLY A 162 18.45 13.67 -13.53
C GLY A 162 17.77 15.06 -13.46
N GLU A 163 16.52 15.16 -13.84
CA GLU A 163 15.78 16.44 -13.90
C GLU A 163 15.50 17.06 -12.53
N VAL A 164 15.39 16.24 -11.48
CA VAL A 164 15.27 16.66 -10.10
C VAL A 164 16.20 15.82 -9.23
N PRO A 165 16.97 16.42 -8.30
CA PRO A 165 17.79 15.66 -7.36
C PRO A 165 16.90 14.73 -6.50
N VAL A 166 17.22 13.43 -6.50
CA VAL A 166 16.53 12.43 -5.70
C VAL A 166 17.48 11.92 -4.61
N GLN A 167 17.10 12.16 -3.35
CA GLN A 167 17.85 11.65 -2.20
C GLN A 167 17.18 10.35 -1.72
N LEU A 168 17.96 9.27 -1.61
CA LEU A 168 17.51 8.01 -1.00
C LEU A 168 17.67 8.11 0.50
N VAL A 169 16.58 7.84 1.26
CA VAL A 169 16.58 7.90 2.72
C VAL A 169 16.07 6.59 3.30
N ALA A 170 16.88 5.98 4.18
CA ALA A 170 16.50 4.78 4.92
C ALA A 170 15.72 5.16 6.19
N PHE A 171 14.59 4.51 6.39
CA PHE A 171 13.69 4.73 7.53
C PHE A 171 13.73 3.54 8.47
N PRO A 172 13.63 3.76 9.80
CA PRO A 172 13.54 2.67 10.75
C PRO A 172 12.29 1.81 10.48
N HIS A 173 12.48 0.50 10.54
CA HIS A 173 11.41 -0.47 10.28
C HIS A 173 10.39 -0.46 11.43
N ARG A 174 9.34 0.33 11.28
CA ARG A 174 8.19 0.45 12.20
C ARG A 174 6.90 0.61 11.42
N TYR A 175 5.82 0.03 11.93
CA TYR A 175 4.51 0.09 11.26
C TYR A 175 4.05 1.54 11.01
N VAL A 176 4.23 2.43 11.99
CA VAL A 176 3.84 3.85 11.89
C VAL A 176 4.76 4.70 11.02
N ALA A 177 5.95 4.21 10.65
CA ALA A 177 6.94 5.00 9.91
C ALA A 177 6.50 5.38 8.49
N SER A 178 5.59 4.59 7.88
CA SER A 178 5.03 4.87 6.56
C SER A 178 3.88 5.89 6.57
N GLU A 179 3.43 6.36 7.74
CA GLU A 179 2.40 7.39 7.85
C GLU A 179 2.95 8.74 7.34
N GLU A 180 2.12 9.51 6.63
CA GLU A 180 2.54 10.73 5.91
C GLU A 180 3.23 11.76 6.81
N SER A 181 2.72 11.98 8.04
CA SER A 181 3.32 12.92 8.98
C SER A 181 4.57 12.37 9.67
N ALA A 182 4.66 11.05 9.84
CA ALA A 182 5.86 10.39 10.37
C ALA A 182 7.03 10.51 9.39
N LEU A 183 6.78 10.33 8.08
CA LEU A 183 7.78 10.55 7.05
C LEU A 183 8.33 11.96 7.09
N VAL A 184 7.45 12.96 7.09
CA VAL A 184 7.85 14.37 7.14
C VAL A 184 8.59 14.70 8.42
N ASN A 185 8.15 14.19 9.56
CA ASN A 185 8.81 14.39 10.84
C ASN A 185 10.26 13.87 10.82
N PHE A 186 10.46 12.65 10.29
CA PHE A 186 11.79 12.06 10.18
C PHE A 186 12.70 12.84 9.22
N LEU A 187 12.19 13.25 8.06
CA LEU A 187 12.94 14.07 7.09
C LEU A 187 13.30 15.46 7.64
N ASN A 188 12.57 15.94 8.64
CA ASN A 188 12.88 17.17 9.38
C ASN A 188 13.83 16.94 10.59
N GLY A 189 14.40 15.74 10.74
CA GLY A 189 15.33 15.40 11.82
C GLY A 189 14.67 14.93 13.11
N GLY A 190 13.35 14.71 13.11
CA GLY A 190 12.63 14.12 14.23
C GLY A 190 12.60 12.59 14.19
N SER A 191 11.82 11.98 15.06
CA SER A 191 11.57 10.53 15.04
C SER A 191 10.60 10.14 13.91
N ALA A 192 10.69 8.88 13.42
CA ALA A 192 9.74 8.34 12.45
C ALA A 192 8.39 7.98 13.12
N LEU A 193 7.80 8.96 13.79
CA LEU A 193 6.52 8.85 14.48
C LEU A 193 5.54 9.91 13.96
N PRO A 194 4.25 9.59 13.86
CA PRO A 194 3.22 10.56 13.48
C PRO A 194 3.23 11.81 14.38
N VAL A 195 2.95 12.94 13.78
CA VAL A 195 2.73 14.20 14.50
C VAL A 195 1.29 14.65 14.35
N PHE A 196 0.86 15.55 15.22
CA PHE A 196 -0.49 16.10 15.16
C PHE A 196 -0.69 16.91 13.87
N VAL A 197 -1.79 16.70 13.19
CA VAL A 197 -2.20 17.47 12.01
C VAL A 197 -3.58 18.11 12.26
N PRO A 198 -3.85 19.35 11.87
CA PRO A 198 -3.12 20.22 10.93
C PRO A 198 -1.88 20.92 11.55
N PRO A 199 -0.95 21.46 10.72
CA PRO A 199 -1.01 21.52 9.26
C PRO A 199 -0.66 20.18 8.61
N ARG A 200 -1.28 19.91 7.43
CA ARG A 200 -0.94 18.71 6.64
C ARG A 200 0.32 18.95 5.80
N PRO A 201 1.05 17.90 5.41
CA PRO A 201 2.28 18.01 4.61
C PRO A 201 2.13 18.82 3.31
N PHE A 202 0.99 18.77 2.63
CA PHE A 202 0.77 19.58 1.43
C PHE A 202 0.76 21.09 1.70
N ALA A 203 0.53 21.52 2.94
CA ALA A 203 0.58 22.92 3.36
C ALA A 203 1.92 23.26 4.03
N ARG A 204 2.44 22.37 4.88
CA ARG A 204 3.70 22.55 5.62
C ARG A 204 4.35 21.19 5.90
N GLY A 205 5.28 20.79 5.06
CA GLY A 205 5.95 19.50 5.12
C GLY A 205 7.46 19.60 5.36
N VAL A 206 8.26 18.99 4.50
CA VAL A 206 9.72 18.94 4.61
C VAL A 206 10.32 20.35 4.52
N GLY A 207 11.14 20.70 5.50
CA GLY A 207 11.71 22.05 5.61
C GLY A 207 10.67 23.16 5.71
N GLY A 208 9.44 22.86 6.19
CA GLY A 208 8.34 23.81 6.24
C GLY A 208 7.67 24.12 4.89
N ARG A 209 8.08 23.45 3.81
CA ARG A 209 7.61 23.68 2.43
C ARG A 209 6.41 22.78 2.09
N PRO A 210 5.55 23.20 1.13
CA PRO A 210 4.52 22.32 0.59
C PRO A 210 5.14 21.00 0.10
N THR A 211 4.62 19.87 0.57
CA THR A 211 5.22 18.56 0.29
C THR A 211 4.18 17.60 -0.28
N LEU A 212 4.49 17.03 -1.46
CA LEU A 212 3.71 15.97 -2.10
C LEU A 212 4.24 14.61 -1.64
N VAL A 213 3.55 13.98 -0.71
CA VAL A 213 3.85 12.60 -0.30
C VAL A 213 2.98 11.64 -1.09
N ASN A 214 3.57 10.75 -1.88
CA ASN A 214 2.87 9.69 -2.60
C ASN A 214 3.58 8.33 -2.46
N ASN A 215 2.79 7.26 -2.38
CA ASN A 215 3.34 5.90 -2.45
C ASN A 215 4.03 5.65 -3.81
N VAL A 216 5.07 4.83 -3.85
CA VAL A 216 5.86 4.53 -5.04
C VAL A 216 5.04 3.93 -6.18
N GLU A 217 4.02 3.11 -5.90
CA GLU A 217 3.12 2.58 -6.91
C GLU A 217 2.24 3.68 -7.54
N THR A 218 1.78 4.64 -6.74
CA THR A 218 1.06 5.82 -7.24
C THR A 218 1.93 6.62 -8.21
N LEU A 219 3.22 6.80 -7.90
CA LEU A 219 4.17 7.50 -8.75
C LEU A 219 4.46 6.71 -10.04
N ALA A 220 4.60 5.39 -9.96
CA ALA A 220 4.74 4.56 -11.16
C ALA A 220 3.54 4.69 -12.10
N HIS A 221 2.32 4.68 -11.58
CA HIS A 221 1.11 4.95 -12.38
C HIS A 221 1.10 6.37 -12.95
N LEU A 222 1.56 7.36 -12.21
CA LEU A 222 1.67 8.73 -12.68
C LEU A 222 2.64 8.83 -13.87
N ALA A 223 3.77 8.10 -13.84
CA ALA A 223 4.70 8.01 -14.98
C ALA A 223 4.02 7.41 -16.23
N LEU A 224 3.21 6.37 -16.06
CA LEU A 224 2.48 5.73 -17.15
C LEU A 224 1.40 6.67 -17.74
N ILE A 225 0.67 7.40 -16.88
CA ILE A 225 -0.31 8.40 -17.33
C ILE A 225 0.39 9.54 -18.07
N ALA A 226 1.55 10.01 -17.61
CA ALA A 226 2.32 11.03 -18.27
C ALA A 226 2.81 10.60 -19.68
N ARG A 227 3.09 9.29 -19.87
CA ARG A 227 3.53 8.74 -21.15
C ARG A 227 2.39 8.45 -22.12
N TYR A 228 1.36 7.76 -21.63
CA TYR A 228 0.35 7.12 -22.47
C TYR A 228 -1.03 7.76 -22.38
N GLY A 229 -1.21 8.69 -21.43
CA GLY A 229 -2.46 9.42 -21.24
C GLY A 229 -3.49 8.69 -20.38
N PRO A 230 -4.57 9.41 -20.02
CA PRO A 230 -5.62 8.91 -19.14
C PRO A 230 -6.43 7.77 -19.76
N ASP A 231 -6.72 7.82 -21.08
CA ASP A 231 -7.55 6.82 -21.74
C ASP A 231 -6.86 5.44 -21.76
N TRP A 232 -5.54 5.43 -21.98
CA TRP A 232 -4.75 4.21 -21.86
C TRP A 232 -4.77 3.67 -20.42
N PHE A 233 -4.67 4.54 -19.41
CA PHE A 233 -4.75 4.12 -18.01
C PHE A 233 -6.11 3.48 -17.69
N CYS A 234 -7.19 4.10 -18.14
CA CYS A 234 -8.57 3.65 -17.95
C CYS A 234 -8.95 2.42 -18.79
N SER A 235 -8.10 1.98 -19.72
CA SER A 235 -8.39 0.79 -20.54
C SER A 235 -8.39 -0.54 -19.75
N VAL A 236 -8.02 -0.52 -18.49
CA VAL A 236 -8.23 -1.60 -17.49
C VAL A 236 -8.89 -1.04 -16.25
N GLY A 237 -9.48 -1.92 -15.46
CA GLY A 237 -10.28 -1.54 -14.31
C GLY A 237 -11.74 -1.32 -14.68
N THR A 238 -12.46 -0.65 -13.80
CA THR A 238 -13.86 -0.28 -14.01
C THR A 238 -14.02 1.24 -14.06
N GLN A 239 -15.17 1.73 -14.51
CA GLN A 239 -15.45 3.17 -14.50
C GLN A 239 -15.36 3.76 -13.07
N ALA A 240 -15.81 3.02 -12.05
CA ALA A 240 -15.76 3.44 -10.64
C ALA A 240 -14.36 3.28 -10.01
N ALA A 241 -13.50 2.44 -10.60
CA ALA A 241 -12.16 2.17 -10.13
C ALA A 241 -11.23 1.89 -11.32
N PRO A 242 -10.77 2.94 -12.04
CA PRO A 242 -9.94 2.78 -13.22
C PRO A 242 -8.51 2.37 -12.88
N GLY A 243 -7.86 1.72 -13.84
CA GLY A 243 -6.48 1.29 -13.76
C GLY A 243 -6.28 -0.06 -13.06
N SER A 244 -5.02 -0.35 -12.76
CA SER A 244 -4.59 -1.55 -12.04
C SER A 244 -4.03 -1.21 -10.66
N ALA A 245 -3.79 -2.25 -9.87
CA ALA A 245 -3.04 -2.17 -8.63
C ALA A 245 -2.18 -3.43 -8.44
N LEU A 246 -1.10 -3.29 -7.68
CA LEU A 246 -0.35 -4.43 -7.16
C LEU A 246 -1.07 -4.97 -5.92
N VAL A 247 -1.36 -6.27 -5.93
CA VAL A 247 -2.04 -6.97 -4.85
C VAL A 247 -1.15 -8.08 -4.33
N THR A 248 -0.88 -8.07 -3.03
CA THR A 248 -0.21 -9.19 -2.35
C THR A 248 -1.27 -10.19 -1.93
N ILE A 249 -1.19 -11.42 -2.44
CA ILE A 249 -2.13 -12.51 -2.12
C ILE A 249 -1.35 -13.59 -1.37
N SER A 250 -1.82 -13.95 -0.18
CA SER A 250 -1.15 -14.92 0.69
C SER A 250 -2.14 -15.74 1.53
N GLY A 251 -1.63 -16.47 2.52
CA GLY A 251 -2.41 -17.42 3.30
C GLY A 251 -2.64 -18.72 2.54
N ALA A 252 -3.84 -19.30 2.65
CA ALA A 252 -4.20 -20.59 2.08
C ALA A 252 -4.46 -20.53 0.56
N VAL A 253 -3.48 -20.04 -0.21
CA VAL A 253 -3.48 -20.08 -1.69
C VAL A 253 -2.28 -20.88 -2.19
N ARG A 254 -2.41 -21.52 -3.36
CA ARG A 254 -1.34 -22.39 -3.90
C ARG A 254 -0.10 -21.62 -4.36
N ARG A 255 -0.23 -20.38 -4.81
CA ARG A 255 0.86 -19.55 -5.31
C ARG A 255 0.81 -18.17 -4.66
N PRO A 256 1.24 -18.04 -3.40
CA PRO A 256 1.32 -16.73 -2.76
C PRO A 256 2.33 -15.83 -3.47
N GLY A 257 2.02 -14.52 -3.58
CA GLY A 257 2.88 -13.56 -4.26
C GLY A 257 2.23 -12.21 -4.51
N VAL A 258 2.94 -11.37 -5.26
CA VAL A 258 2.44 -10.07 -5.71
C VAL A 258 1.97 -10.18 -7.15
N TYR A 259 0.77 -9.72 -7.40
CA TYR A 259 0.09 -9.76 -8.70
C TYR A 259 -0.35 -8.36 -9.09
N GLU A 260 -0.21 -8.01 -10.36
CA GLU A 260 -0.85 -6.82 -10.88
C GLU A 260 -2.24 -7.22 -11.42
N ALA A 261 -3.28 -6.60 -10.87
CA ALA A 261 -4.66 -6.89 -11.22
C ALA A 261 -5.42 -5.60 -11.57
N ALA A 262 -6.39 -5.71 -12.46
CA ALA A 262 -7.32 -4.64 -12.75
C ALA A 262 -8.17 -4.34 -11.50
N LEU A 263 -8.36 -3.08 -11.17
CA LEU A 263 -9.25 -2.71 -10.07
C LEU A 263 -10.69 -3.11 -10.40
N GLY A 264 -11.38 -3.72 -9.44
CA GLY A 264 -12.71 -4.28 -9.63
C GLY A 264 -12.73 -5.76 -10.02
N THR A 265 -11.56 -6.41 -10.19
CA THR A 265 -11.48 -7.88 -10.27
C THR A 265 -12.10 -8.50 -9.01
N ARG A 266 -12.90 -9.56 -9.14
CA ARG A 266 -13.56 -10.20 -7.99
C ARG A 266 -12.53 -10.88 -7.08
N LEU A 267 -12.80 -10.94 -5.79
CA LEU A 267 -11.92 -11.61 -4.83
C LEU A 267 -11.70 -13.08 -5.18
N GLY A 268 -12.73 -13.79 -5.66
CA GLY A 268 -12.61 -15.16 -6.14
C GLY A 268 -11.66 -15.30 -7.33
N ASP A 269 -11.70 -14.38 -8.29
CA ASP A 269 -10.80 -14.37 -9.44
C ASP A 269 -9.35 -14.09 -9.03
N LEU A 270 -9.13 -13.23 -8.03
CA LEU A 270 -7.80 -12.99 -7.46
C LEU A 270 -7.25 -14.22 -6.73
N ILE A 271 -8.09 -14.95 -6.00
CA ILE A 271 -7.72 -16.23 -5.39
C ILE A 271 -7.36 -17.25 -6.50
N ALA A 272 -8.15 -17.31 -7.58
CA ALA A 272 -7.88 -18.18 -8.73
C ALA A 272 -6.56 -17.79 -9.41
N LEU A 273 -6.26 -16.48 -9.58
CA LEU A 273 -4.99 -15.99 -10.12
C LEU A 273 -3.79 -16.48 -9.29
N ALA A 274 -3.95 -16.56 -7.97
CA ALA A 274 -2.98 -17.14 -7.04
C ALA A 274 -3.01 -18.69 -7.01
N GLY A 275 -3.56 -19.35 -8.02
CA GLY A 275 -3.60 -20.80 -8.18
C GLY A 275 -4.78 -21.47 -7.46
N GLY A 276 -5.71 -20.71 -6.94
CA GLY A 276 -6.85 -21.20 -6.16
C GLY A 276 -6.48 -21.44 -4.69
N ALA A 277 -7.50 -21.73 -3.88
CA ALA A 277 -7.30 -22.07 -2.49
C ALA A 277 -6.53 -23.40 -2.33
N ALA A 278 -5.60 -23.44 -1.39
CA ALA A 278 -4.83 -24.65 -1.05
C ALA A 278 -5.60 -25.58 -0.08
N GLU A 279 -6.51 -24.99 0.72
CA GLU A 279 -7.41 -25.65 1.64
C GLU A 279 -8.78 -24.98 1.56
N ALA A 280 -9.80 -25.57 2.18
CA ALA A 280 -11.14 -24.95 2.31
C ALA A 280 -11.01 -23.58 3.00
N PRO A 281 -11.34 -22.47 2.33
CA PRO A 281 -11.21 -21.15 2.93
C PRO A 281 -12.43 -20.81 3.78
N GLN A 282 -12.23 -20.11 4.91
CA GLN A 282 -13.34 -19.63 5.75
C GLN A 282 -13.54 -18.12 5.70
N ALA A 283 -12.46 -17.36 5.50
CA ALA A 283 -12.50 -15.91 5.45
C ALA A 283 -11.32 -15.35 4.63
N ILE A 284 -11.39 -14.06 4.28
CA ILE A 284 -10.30 -13.31 3.67
C ILE A 284 -10.08 -12.01 4.46
N LEU A 285 -8.84 -11.75 4.88
CA LEU A 285 -8.45 -10.44 5.37
C LEU A 285 -8.11 -9.56 4.17
N SER A 286 -8.86 -8.49 4.00
CA SER A 286 -8.68 -7.55 2.89
C SER A 286 -8.19 -6.19 3.38
N GLY A 287 -7.10 -5.70 2.80
CA GLY A 287 -6.54 -4.37 3.06
C GLY A 287 -5.32 -4.33 3.99
N GLY A 288 -4.82 -5.48 4.42
CA GLY A 288 -3.74 -5.59 5.40
C GLY A 288 -4.24 -5.54 6.85
N TYR A 289 -3.37 -5.24 7.79
CA TYR A 289 -3.71 -5.27 9.22
C TYR A 289 -4.59 -4.09 9.67
N PHE A 290 -4.72 -3.07 8.87
CA PHE A 290 -5.75 -2.02 9.02
C PHE A 290 -6.98 -2.29 8.14
N GLY A 291 -7.10 -3.49 7.61
CA GLY A 291 -8.23 -3.94 6.83
C GLY A 291 -9.34 -4.57 7.66
N SER A 292 -10.08 -5.44 7.00
CA SER A 292 -11.22 -6.12 7.62
C SER A 292 -11.31 -7.57 7.15
N TRP A 293 -11.79 -8.44 8.02
CA TRP A 293 -12.20 -9.77 7.68
C TRP A 293 -13.49 -9.77 6.88
N LEU A 294 -13.58 -10.59 5.87
CA LEU A 294 -14.77 -10.85 5.08
C LEU A 294 -15.01 -12.36 5.04
N PRO A 295 -16.25 -12.85 5.25
CA PRO A 295 -16.55 -14.28 5.26
C PRO A 295 -16.49 -14.87 3.84
N LEU A 296 -15.95 -16.08 3.70
CA LEU A 296 -16.02 -16.86 2.47
C LEU A 296 -16.98 -18.04 2.64
N PRO A 297 -17.75 -18.42 1.61
CA PRO A 297 -17.68 -17.95 0.22
C PRO A 297 -18.41 -16.63 -0.08
N ALA A 298 -19.13 -16.02 0.85
CA ALA A 298 -19.99 -14.85 0.59
C ALA A 298 -19.28 -13.67 -0.09
N ALA A 299 -17.96 -13.49 0.15
CA ALA A 299 -17.20 -12.39 -0.40
C ALA A 299 -16.56 -12.68 -1.77
N VAL A 300 -16.73 -13.85 -2.38
CA VAL A 300 -16.04 -14.22 -3.65
C VAL A 300 -16.34 -13.27 -4.80
N ASP A 301 -17.53 -12.72 -4.87
CA ASP A 301 -17.98 -11.82 -5.93
C ASP A 301 -17.70 -10.33 -5.63
N VAL A 302 -17.17 -10.01 -4.46
CA VAL A 302 -16.86 -8.63 -4.09
C VAL A 302 -15.74 -8.08 -4.97
N PRO A 303 -15.96 -6.91 -5.64
CA PRO A 303 -14.94 -6.28 -6.46
C PRO A 303 -13.77 -5.74 -5.62
N ALA A 304 -12.54 -6.13 -5.92
CA ALA A 304 -11.33 -5.64 -5.27
C ALA A 304 -11.04 -4.19 -5.70
N SER A 305 -11.70 -3.26 -5.06
CA SER A 305 -11.56 -1.82 -5.25
C SER A 305 -12.00 -1.08 -3.99
N HIS A 306 -11.61 0.19 -3.84
CA HIS A 306 -12.04 0.98 -2.67
C HIS A 306 -13.58 1.06 -2.54
N PRO A 307 -14.37 1.35 -3.60
CA PRO A 307 -15.82 1.35 -3.48
C PRO A 307 -16.40 -0.06 -3.24
N GLY A 308 -15.94 -1.08 -3.99
CA GLY A 308 -16.48 -2.44 -3.89
C GLY A 308 -16.27 -3.06 -2.50
N LEU A 309 -15.06 -2.99 -1.97
CA LEU A 309 -14.77 -3.52 -0.63
C LEU A 309 -15.47 -2.73 0.48
N ARG A 310 -15.57 -1.40 0.34
CA ARG A 310 -16.30 -0.57 1.32
C ARG A 310 -17.77 -0.96 1.41
N SER A 311 -18.44 -1.24 0.29
CA SER A 311 -19.85 -1.67 0.29
C SER A 311 -20.05 -3.05 0.95
N ALA A 312 -19.02 -3.88 0.99
CA ALA A 312 -19.00 -5.18 1.65
C ALA A 312 -18.48 -5.12 3.12
N GLY A 313 -18.29 -3.92 3.68
CA GLY A 313 -17.73 -3.74 5.03
C GLY A 313 -16.20 -3.94 5.13
N GLY A 314 -15.53 -4.08 3.98
CA GLY A 314 -14.08 -4.28 3.91
C GLY A 314 -13.31 -3.02 3.50
N ALA A 315 -12.00 -3.18 3.31
CA ALA A 315 -11.10 -2.14 2.83
C ALA A 315 -10.14 -2.70 1.77
N PHE A 316 -9.83 -1.91 0.73
CA PHE A 316 -8.77 -2.26 -0.21
C PHE A 316 -7.38 -2.06 0.41
N GLY A 317 -7.23 -1.05 1.26
CA GLY A 317 -6.03 -0.77 2.03
C GLY A 317 -4.77 -0.74 1.17
N ALA A 318 -3.74 -1.43 1.63
CA ALA A 318 -2.45 -1.57 0.95
C ALA A 318 -2.46 -2.63 -0.19
N GLY A 319 -3.63 -3.09 -0.65
CA GLY A 319 -3.70 -4.15 -1.67
C GLY A 319 -3.26 -5.52 -1.14
N VAL A 320 -3.54 -5.83 0.11
CA VAL A 320 -3.22 -7.12 0.74
C VAL A 320 -4.48 -7.97 0.86
N LEU A 321 -4.39 -9.22 0.47
CA LEU A 321 -5.44 -10.23 0.59
C LEU A 321 -4.84 -11.49 1.23
N ILE A 322 -5.35 -11.89 2.39
CA ILE A 322 -4.89 -13.10 3.10
C ILE A 322 -6.06 -14.06 3.25
N VAL A 323 -5.97 -15.20 2.59
CA VAL A 323 -6.99 -16.26 2.67
C VAL A 323 -6.77 -17.09 3.93
N LEU A 324 -7.75 -17.08 4.83
CA LEU A 324 -7.71 -17.88 6.06
C LEU A 324 -8.36 -19.24 5.81
N PRO A 325 -7.64 -20.36 6.04
CA PRO A 325 -8.21 -21.70 5.89
C PRO A 325 -9.15 -22.05 7.06
N ALA A 326 -10.08 -22.96 6.84
CA ALA A 326 -10.97 -23.47 7.88
C ALA A 326 -10.22 -24.20 9.03
N SER A 327 -8.99 -24.64 8.77
CA SER A 327 -8.12 -25.26 9.77
C SER A 327 -7.49 -24.28 10.75
N ALA A 328 -7.54 -22.95 10.50
CA ALA A 328 -7.01 -21.92 11.39
C ALA A 328 -8.08 -21.30 12.28
N CYS A 329 -7.70 -20.74 13.42
CA CYS A 329 -8.59 -20.00 14.31
C CYS A 329 -8.54 -18.50 14.00
N GLY A 330 -9.63 -17.91 13.50
CA GLY A 330 -9.69 -16.49 13.15
C GLY A 330 -9.52 -15.55 14.35
N ILE A 331 -9.99 -15.96 15.53
CA ILE A 331 -9.83 -15.21 16.79
C ILE A 331 -8.35 -15.18 17.20
N ALA A 332 -7.66 -16.31 17.19
CA ALA A 332 -6.24 -16.39 17.54
C ALA A 332 -5.35 -15.63 16.53
N GLU A 333 -5.61 -15.75 15.22
CA GLU A 333 -4.89 -14.98 14.19
C GLU A 333 -5.09 -13.46 14.37
N THR A 334 -6.32 -13.04 14.66
CA THR A 334 -6.61 -11.62 14.94
C THR A 334 -5.92 -11.15 16.21
N ALA A 335 -5.88 -11.94 17.26
CA ALA A 335 -5.21 -11.59 18.53
C ALA A 335 -3.70 -11.40 18.33
N ARG A 336 -3.04 -12.31 17.57
CA ARG A 336 -1.62 -12.20 17.25
C ARG A 336 -1.30 -10.89 16.51
N VAL A 337 -2.05 -10.61 15.45
CA VAL A 337 -1.88 -9.38 14.66
C VAL A 337 -2.16 -8.14 15.51
N PHE A 338 -3.22 -8.17 16.32
CA PHE A 338 -3.57 -7.01 17.15
C PHE A 338 -2.53 -6.74 18.24
N ARG A 339 -1.95 -7.77 18.85
CA ARG A 339 -0.83 -7.65 19.79
C ARG A 339 0.38 -6.98 19.14
N TYR A 340 0.71 -7.41 17.92
CA TYR A 340 1.75 -6.75 17.13
C TYR A 340 1.43 -5.27 16.89
N LEU A 341 0.22 -4.95 16.44
CA LEU A 341 -0.19 -3.56 16.20
C LEU A 341 -0.13 -2.72 17.48
N ALA A 342 -0.60 -3.25 18.61
CA ALA A 342 -0.52 -2.55 19.89
C ALA A 342 0.93 -2.16 20.25
N GLY A 343 1.88 -3.10 20.04
CA GLY A 343 3.31 -2.88 20.23
C GLY A 343 3.95 -1.93 19.20
N GLN A 344 3.38 -1.79 18.00
CA GLN A 344 3.86 -0.91 16.94
C GLN A 344 3.26 0.51 16.99
N SER A 345 2.35 0.78 17.91
CA SER A 345 1.71 2.08 18.06
C SER A 345 2.74 3.19 18.42
N ALA A 346 2.43 4.42 18.11
CA ALA A 346 3.28 5.56 18.46
C ALA A 346 3.31 5.85 19.96
N GLY A 347 2.34 5.34 20.75
CA GLY A 347 2.26 5.54 22.19
C GLY A 347 1.99 6.99 22.64
N GLN A 348 1.59 7.89 21.73
CA GLN A 348 1.53 9.34 21.97
C GLN A 348 0.16 9.84 22.42
N CYS A 349 -0.91 9.06 22.25
CA CYS A 349 -2.28 9.45 22.61
C CYS A 349 -2.95 8.38 23.47
N GLY A 350 -4.06 8.72 24.11
CA GLY A 350 -4.82 7.81 24.99
C GLY A 350 -5.17 6.49 24.33
N PRO A 351 -5.75 6.48 23.11
CA PRO A 351 -6.01 5.25 22.36
C PRO A 351 -4.79 4.32 22.25
N CYS A 352 -3.61 4.83 21.87
CA CYS A 352 -2.40 4.03 21.74
C CYS A 352 -1.82 3.58 23.09
N ARG A 353 -1.87 4.46 24.11
CA ARG A 353 -1.20 4.20 25.38
C ARG A 353 -2.00 3.26 26.30
N TYR A 354 -3.31 3.34 26.22
CA TYR A 354 -4.22 2.60 27.12
C TYR A 354 -5.17 1.67 26.31
N GLY A 355 -5.89 2.21 25.33
CA GLY A 355 -6.94 1.48 24.63
C GLY A 355 -6.43 0.25 23.88
N LEU A 356 -5.42 0.39 23.04
CA LEU A 356 -4.88 -0.76 22.27
C LEU A 356 -4.28 -1.85 23.17
N PRO A 357 -3.46 -1.54 24.21
CA PRO A 357 -2.97 -2.55 25.14
C PRO A 357 -4.09 -3.30 25.88
N ASP A 358 -5.16 -2.60 26.30
CA ASP A 358 -6.27 -3.20 27.02
C ASP A 358 -7.10 -4.13 26.12
N ILE A 359 -7.40 -3.68 24.88
CA ILE A 359 -8.08 -4.53 23.88
C ILE A 359 -7.21 -5.75 23.56
N SER A 360 -5.88 -5.59 23.43
CA SER A 360 -4.96 -6.70 23.17
C SER A 360 -5.01 -7.74 24.27
N ARG A 361 -4.98 -7.33 25.54
CA ARG A 361 -5.06 -8.25 26.69
C ARG A 361 -6.39 -8.99 26.73
N ALA A 362 -7.51 -8.29 26.49
CA ALA A 362 -8.81 -8.92 26.47
C ALA A 362 -8.94 -9.93 25.32
N LEU A 363 -8.47 -9.57 24.13
CA LEU A 363 -8.49 -10.45 22.96
C LEU A 363 -7.56 -11.67 23.12
N ASP A 364 -6.39 -11.48 23.71
CA ASP A 364 -5.45 -12.55 24.05
C ASP A 364 -6.08 -13.54 25.06
N HIS A 365 -6.76 -13.00 26.09
CA HIS A 365 -7.43 -13.83 27.07
C HIS A 365 -8.49 -14.73 26.42
N VAL A 366 -9.37 -14.15 25.61
CA VAL A 366 -10.40 -14.89 24.89
C VAL A 366 -9.80 -15.90 23.89
N ALA A 367 -8.71 -15.54 23.22
CA ALA A 367 -8.09 -16.41 22.21
C ALA A 367 -7.45 -17.66 22.81
N TRP A 368 -6.74 -17.53 23.97
CA TRP A 368 -5.91 -18.62 24.52
C TRP A 368 -6.32 -19.13 25.90
N GLN A 369 -7.13 -18.42 26.64
CA GLN A 369 -7.61 -18.87 27.96
C GLN A 369 -9.10 -19.20 27.92
N GLY A 370 -9.89 -18.43 27.19
CA GLY A 370 -11.34 -18.62 27.06
C GLY A 370 -12.12 -18.32 28.34
N GLY A 371 -13.41 -18.53 28.32
CA GLY A 371 -14.24 -18.61 29.56
C GLY A 371 -14.50 -17.30 30.29
N ASP A 372 -14.08 -16.12 29.78
CA ASP A 372 -14.27 -14.83 30.45
C ASP A 372 -15.18 -13.90 29.63
N GLU A 373 -16.48 -13.93 29.92
CA GLU A 373 -17.47 -13.02 29.34
C GLU A 373 -17.18 -11.54 29.68
N ARG A 374 -16.49 -11.27 30.80
CA ARG A 374 -16.11 -9.89 31.18
C ARG A 374 -15.05 -9.34 30.25
N ALA A 375 -14.10 -10.17 29.81
CA ALA A 375 -13.08 -9.76 28.84
C ALA A 375 -13.72 -9.39 27.49
N ASP A 376 -14.68 -10.16 26.99
CA ASP A 376 -15.43 -9.84 25.76
C ASP A 376 -16.24 -8.54 25.93
N ALA A 377 -17.02 -8.41 27.01
CA ALA A 377 -17.79 -7.20 27.30
C ALA A 377 -16.89 -5.96 27.36
N TRP A 378 -15.78 -6.05 28.10
CA TRP A 378 -14.80 -4.96 28.21
C TRP A 378 -14.19 -4.58 26.86
N MET A 379 -13.80 -5.54 26.03
CA MET A 379 -13.28 -5.29 24.69
C MET A 379 -14.31 -4.58 23.82
N ARG A 380 -15.58 -5.01 23.83
CA ARG A 380 -16.68 -4.38 23.08
C ARG A 380 -16.95 -2.94 23.52
N GLU A 381 -16.81 -2.64 24.80
CA GLU A 381 -16.91 -1.28 25.32
C GLU A 381 -15.73 -0.38 24.89
N LEU A 382 -14.52 -0.94 24.84
CA LEU A 382 -13.32 -0.17 24.47
C LEU A 382 -13.24 0.18 22.97
N LEU A 383 -13.70 -0.68 22.08
CA LEU A 383 -13.61 -0.46 20.63
C LEU A 383 -14.19 0.90 20.18
N PRO A 384 -15.42 1.31 20.57
CA PRO A 384 -15.95 2.63 20.22
C PRO A 384 -15.26 3.78 20.95
N LEU A 385 -14.67 3.53 22.13
CA LEU A 385 -13.92 4.55 22.87
C LEU A 385 -12.55 4.86 22.24
N VAL A 386 -11.97 3.92 21.51
CA VAL A 386 -10.70 4.10 20.79
C VAL A 386 -10.92 4.74 19.43
N LYS A 387 -11.98 4.35 18.72
CA LYS A 387 -12.29 4.78 17.36
C LYS A 387 -12.49 6.30 17.28
N GLY A 388 -11.76 6.96 16.36
CA GLY A 388 -11.90 8.40 16.08
C GLY A 388 -11.23 9.32 17.10
N ARG A 389 -10.57 8.78 18.14
CA ARG A 389 -9.92 9.57 19.21
C ARG A 389 -8.39 9.56 19.16
N GLY A 390 -7.80 8.91 18.13
CA GLY A 390 -6.36 8.91 17.94
C GLY A 390 -5.84 10.24 17.38
N ALA A 391 -4.60 10.61 17.69
CA ALA A 391 -3.91 11.72 17.07
C ALA A 391 -3.61 11.45 15.56
N CYS A 392 -3.49 10.18 15.18
CA CYS A 392 -3.43 9.70 13.80
C CYS A 392 -4.49 8.60 13.58
N ARG A 393 -4.53 8.01 12.37
CA ARG A 393 -5.51 6.96 12.03
C ARG A 393 -5.10 5.55 12.44
N PHE A 394 -3.96 5.38 13.08
CA PHE A 394 -3.47 4.08 13.51
C PHE A 394 -4.46 3.33 14.41
N PRO A 395 -4.98 3.93 15.51
CA PRO A 395 -5.94 3.24 16.36
C PRO A 395 -7.23 2.85 15.62
N ASP A 396 -7.69 3.70 14.70
CA ASP A 396 -8.90 3.42 13.90
C ASP A 396 -8.73 2.16 13.04
N GLY A 397 -7.56 2.02 12.39
CA GLY A 397 -7.25 0.83 11.59
C GLY A 397 -7.15 -0.42 12.46
N ALA A 398 -6.46 -0.34 13.60
CA ALA A 398 -6.31 -1.47 14.49
C ALA A 398 -7.67 -1.98 15.03
N VAL A 399 -8.55 -1.09 15.51
CA VAL A 399 -9.86 -1.53 16.03
C VAL A 399 -10.81 -2.01 14.94
N ALA A 400 -10.66 -1.56 13.68
CA ALA A 400 -11.45 -2.06 12.56
C ALA A 400 -11.20 -3.56 12.30
N LEU A 401 -9.95 -4.00 12.42
CA LEU A 401 -9.58 -5.42 12.33
C LEU A 401 -10.36 -6.27 13.36
N VAL A 402 -10.33 -5.86 14.64
CA VAL A 402 -11.03 -6.57 15.71
C VAL A 402 -12.53 -6.55 15.50
N ALA A 403 -13.10 -5.38 15.19
CA ALA A 403 -14.55 -5.25 14.97
C ALA A 403 -15.04 -6.19 13.86
N SER A 404 -14.31 -6.32 12.76
CA SER A 404 -14.65 -7.25 11.68
C SER A 404 -14.47 -8.72 12.09
N ALA A 405 -13.44 -9.03 12.90
CA ALA A 405 -13.24 -10.37 13.43
C ALA A 405 -14.40 -10.84 14.33
N LEU A 406 -14.88 -9.96 15.20
CA LEU A 406 -16.04 -10.25 16.07
C LEU A 406 -17.33 -10.53 15.26
N GLN A 407 -17.45 -9.94 14.07
CA GLN A 407 -18.59 -10.22 13.18
C GLN A 407 -18.42 -11.54 12.43
N VAL A 408 -17.25 -11.75 11.83
CA VAL A 408 -16.99 -12.91 10.95
C VAL A 408 -16.81 -14.20 11.75
N PHE A 409 -16.15 -14.12 12.91
CA PHE A 409 -15.83 -15.25 13.76
C PHE A 409 -16.69 -15.29 15.06
N GLY A 410 -17.89 -14.69 15.05
CA GLY A 410 -18.74 -14.59 16.22
C GLY A 410 -19.08 -15.95 16.85
N ALA A 411 -19.38 -16.96 16.03
CA ALA A 411 -19.63 -18.32 16.51
C ALA A 411 -18.39 -18.97 17.16
N ASP A 412 -17.20 -18.74 16.58
CA ASP A 412 -15.93 -19.20 17.18
C ASP A 412 -15.66 -18.49 18.51
N LEU A 413 -15.94 -17.19 18.58
CA LEU A 413 -15.83 -16.41 19.81
C LEU A 413 -16.73 -16.96 20.92
N GLU A 414 -18.01 -17.19 20.62
CA GLU A 414 -18.95 -17.79 21.57
C GLU A 414 -18.52 -19.17 22.08
N ASN A 415 -17.94 -19.98 21.16
CA ASN A 415 -17.40 -21.28 21.54
C ASN A 415 -16.17 -21.13 22.46
N HIS A 416 -15.26 -20.18 22.19
CA HIS A 416 -14.13 -19.89 23.06
C HIS A 416 -14.58 -19.43 24.45
N LEU A 417 -15.58 -18.57 24.53
CA LEU A 417 -16.13 -18.09 25.80
C LEU A 417 -16.80 -19.22 26.62
N ARG A 418 -17.51 -20.12 25.95
CA ARG A 418 -18.28 -21.18 26.61
C ARG A 418 -17.47 -22.42 26.95
N TYR A 419 -16.58 -22.84 26.06
CA TYR A 419 -15.87 -24.12 26.11
C TYR A 419 -14.34 -24.02 26.19
N GLY A 420 -13.82 -22.80 26.19
CA GLY A 420 -12.38 -22.54 26.10
C GLY A 420 -11.83 -22.55 24.68
N PRO A 421 -10.50 -22.35 24.52
CA PRO A 421 -9.87 -22.22 23.21
C PRO A 421 -10.10 -23.44 22.32
N CYS A 422 -10.46 -23.21 21.05
CA CYS A 422 -10.63 -24.30 20.10
C CYS A 422 -9.29 -24.96 19.73
N PRO A 423 -9.28 -26.24 19.32
CA PRO A 423 -8.02 -26.95 18.96
C PRO A 423 -7.23 -26.30 17.83
N ARG A 424 -7.85 -25.41 17.04
CA ARG A 424 -7.21 -24.69 15.93
C ARG A 424 -6.20 -23.62 16.39
N VAL A 425 -6.26 -23.16 17.65
CA VAL A 425 -5.30 -22.18 18.20
C VAL A 425 -3.86 -22.69 18.24
N GLY A 426 -3.66 -24.01 18.30
CA GLY A 426 -2.34 -24.66 18.27
C GLY A 426 -1.77 -24.90 16.86
N ARG A 427 -2.50 -24.51 15.82
CA ARG A 427 -2.02 -24.66 14.44
C ARG A 427 -0.95 -23.60 14.09
N PRO A 428 -0.06 -23.91 13.11
CA PRO A 428 0.88 -22.90 12.61
C PRO A 428 0.19 -21.62 12.15
N PRO A 429 0.80 -20.46 12.38
CA PRO A 429 0.21 -19.17 12.01
C PRO A 429 0.03 -19.03 10.48
N VAL A 430 -1.01 -18.30 10.10
CA VAL A 430 -1.31 -17.99 8.70
C VAL A 430 -0.89 -16.56 8.34
N LEU A 431 -1.10 -15.60 9.26
CA LEU A 431 -0.73 -14.21 9.05
C LEU A 431 0.73 -13.98 9.47
N PRO A 432 1.56 -13.32 8.62
CA PRO A 432 2.96 -13.07 8.95
C PRO A 432 3.08 -11.98 10.02
N VAL A 433 3.56 -12.31 11.21
CA VAL A 433 3.85 -11.34 12.28
C VAL A 433 5.37 -11.28 12.51
N PRO A 434 6.00 -10.10 12.39
CA PRO A 434 7.42 -9.95 12.65
C PRO A 434 7.82 -10.40 14.07
N GLY A 435 8.92 -11.16 14.18
CA GLY A 435 9.36 -11.69 15.46
C GLY A 435 8.69 -12.99 15.91
N GLU A 436 7.68 -13.46 15.20
CA GLU A 436 7.02 -14.75 15.43
C GLU A 436 7.38 -15.79 14.33
N PRO A 437 7.12 -17.09 14.55
CA PRO A 437 7.28 -18.09 13.50
C PRO A 437 6.52 -17.69 12.23
N GLN A 438 7.20 -17.73 11.09
CA GLN A 438 6.59 -17.34 9.82
C GLN A 438 5.66 -18.46 9.31
N PRO A 439 4.58 -18.11 8.59
CA PRO A 439 3.71 -19.08 7.94
C PRO A 439 4.51 -20.03 7.05
N SER A 440 4.21 -21.33 7.12
CA SER A 440 4.80 -22.31 6.22
C SER A 440 4.46 -21.97 4.78
N ARG A 441 5.46 -21.86 3.91
CA ARG A 441 5.22 -21.69 2.46
C ARG A 441 4.64 -23.01 1.92
N PRO A 442 3.51 -22.97 1.20
CA PRO A 442 3.02 -24.17 0.51
C PRO A 442 4.10 -24.68 -0.44
N GLY A 443 4.58 -25.92 -0.24
CA GLY A 443 5.58 -26.54 -1.11
C GLY A 443 7.03 -26.58 -0.62
N SER A 444 7.32 -26.19 0.62
CA SER A 444 8.63 -26.40 1.26
C SER A 444 8.64 -27.70 2.08
N ARG A 445 8.45 -28.85 1.43
CA ARG A 445 8.84 -30.17 1.90
C ARG A 445 9.68 -30.83 0.84
#